data_9cfe6f710d0aa8a8800beae2e7f8439c
#
_entry.id   9cfe6f710d0aa8a8800beae2e7f8439c
#
_cell.length_a   1.000
_cell.length_b   1.000
_cell.length_c   1.000
_cell.angle_alpha   90.00
_cell.angle_beta   90.00
_cell.angle_gamma   90.00
#
_symmetry.space_group_name_H-M   'P 1'
#
loop_
_entity.id
_entity.type
_entity.pdbx_description
1 polymer ?
#
loop_
_entity_poly.entity_id
_entity_poly.type
_entity_poly.pdbx_seq_one_letter_code
_entity_poly.pdbx_strand_id
1 'polypeptide(L)'
;GWGLASIDAAGNTLDVWYPELTLGEAPAETSRPNHNFGAIAHDEADARGVRRMPVFTVSKLDEPIEDAADAYLRLHLLSMRLAKPNTLNLDGIFAKLNNVVWTNYGPFAVDDFALRKLDVMAATRQSGAVLAPHVDVNVLSIDKFPRMVDYVVPTGVRIGDADRVRLGAHLSEGTTVMH
;
A
#
# COMPACT_ATOMS: atom_id res chain seq x y z
N GLY A 1 -8.77 -4.57 10.71
CA GLY A 1 -7.33 -4.77 10.91
C GLY A 1 -6.57 -3.49 11.20
N TRP A 2 -5.37 -3.67 11.71
CA TRP A 2 -4.39 -2.60 11.84
C TRP A 2 -3.52 -2.50 10.59
N GLY A 3 -3.36 -1.29 10.06
CA GLY A 3 -2.53 -0.99 8.90
C GLY A 3 -1.59 0.17 9.13
N LEU A 4 -0.69 0.38 8.19
CA LEU A 4 0.23 1.50 8.15
C LEU A 4 -0.07 2.33 6.90
N ALA A 5 -0.62 3.51 7.10
CA ALA A 5 -1.01 4.42 6.03
C ALA A 5 0.13 5.37 5.66
N SER A 6 0.32 5.60 4.36
CA SER A 6 1.15 6.68 3.83
C SER A 6 0.24 7.85 3.47
N ILE A 7 0.51 9.01 4.07
CA ILE A 7 -0.32 10.21 3.94
C ILE A 7 0.53 11.35 3.40
N ASP A 8 0.09 11.96 2.31
CA ASP A 8 0.80 13.07 1.68
C ASP A 8 0.64 14.39 2.44
N ALA A 9 1.31 15.44 1.97
CA ALA A 9 1.27 16.76 2.59
C ALA A 9 -0.12 17.42 2.55
N ALA A 10 -0.98 17.02 1.62
CA ALA A 10 -2.37 17.51 1.52
C ALA A 10 -3.35 16.70 2.40
N GLY A 11 -2.88 15.65 3.08
CA GLY A 11 -3.70 14.78 3.91
C GLY A 11 -4.36 13.63 3.16
N ASN A 12 -3.99 13.38 1.90
CA ASN A 12 -4.52 12.26 1.15
C ASN A 12 -3.81 10.96 1.53
N THR A 13 -4.57 9.90 1.71
CA THR A 13 -4.03 8.55 1.89
C THR A 13 -3.58 8.01 0.53
N LEU A 14 -2.27 7.78 0.40
CA LEU A 14 -1.66 7.25 -0.83
C LEU A 14 -1.76 5.73 -0.88
N ASP A 15 -1.48 5.06 0.24
CA ASP A 15 -1.66 3.63 0.44
C ASP A 15 -1.92 3.29 1.90
N VAL A 16 -2.33 2.04 2.14
CA VAL A 16 -2.32 1.43 3.47
C VAL A 16 -1.82 0.00 3.32
N TRP A 17 -0.82 -0.37 4.11
CA TRP A 17 -0.35 -1.75 4.19
C TRP A 17 -0.94 -2.43 5.43
N TYR A 18 -1.62 -3.55 5.23
CA TYR A 18 -2.18 -4.38 6.29
C TYR A 18 -1.39 -5.69 6.37
N PRO A 19 -0.39 -5.81 7.25
CA PRO A 19 0.38 -7.04 7.40
C PRO A 19 -0.46 -8.17 8.00
N GLU A 20 -1.52 -7.82 8.74
CA GLU A 20 -2.39 -8.76 9.42
C GLU A 20 -3.85 -8.28 9.36
N LEU A 21 -4.72 -9.18 8.96
CA LEU A 21 -6.16 -8.94 8.87
C LEU A 21 -6.93 -10.09 9.49
N THR A 22 -8.09 -9.78 10.05
CA THR A 22 -9.08 -10.77 10.46
C THR A 22 -10.37 -10.58 9.68
N LEU A 23 -10.98 -11.68 9.29
CA LEU A 23 -12.31 -11.72 8.67
C LEU A 23 -13.31 -12.27 9.69
N GLY A 24 -14.48 -11.65 9.77
CA GLY A 24 -15.56 -12.02 10.70
C GLY A 24 -15.87 -10.90 11.66
N GLU A 25 -16.08 -11.22 12.94
CA GLU A 25 -16.41 -10.22 13.95
C GLU A 25 -15.25 -9.24 14.15
N ALA A 26 -15.54 -7.94 14.07
CA ALA A 26 -14.54 -6.91 14.24
C ALA A 26 -13.99 -6.91 15.68
N PRO A 27 -12.66 -6.87 15.86
CA PRO A 27 -12.08 -6.68 17.18
C PRO A 27 -12.45 -5.30 17.75
N ALA A 28 -12.40 -5.15 19.06
CA ALA A 28 -12.63 -3.86 19.70
C ALA A 28 -11.61 -2.82 19.20
N GLU A 29 -12.06 -1.59 18.95
CA GLU A 29 -11.20 -0.46 18.51
C GLU A 29 -10.01 -0.21 19.44
N THR A 30 -10.14 -0.58 20.71
CA THR A 30 -9.10 -0.50 21.73
C THR A 30 -8.04 -1.61 21.64
N SER A 31 -8.22 -2.59 20.75
CA SER A 31 -7.23 -3.64 20.54
C SER A 31 -5.93 -3.01 20.03
N ARG A 32 -4.79 -3.38 20.65
CA ARG A 32 -3.49 -2.95 20.15
C ARG A 32 -3.06 -3.79 18.96
N PRO A 33 -2.32 -3.22 18.00
CA PRO A 33 -1.76 -4.02 16.93
C PRO A 33 -0.78 -5.05 17.51
N ASN A 34 -0.77 -6.25 16.95
CA ASN A 34 0.18 -7.30 17.33
C ASN A 34 1.62 -6.97 16.88
N HIS A 35 1.77 -6.09 15.92
CA HIS A 35 3.04 -5.67 15.36
C HIS A 35 3.42 -4.26 15.84
N ASN A 36 4.72 -4.04 16.05
CA ASN A 36 5.22 -2.73 16.46
C ASN A 36 5.35 -1.80 15.23
N PHE A 37 4.25 -1.15 14.84
CA PHE A 37 4.29 -0.12 13.81
C PHE A 37 5.12 1.11 14.18
N GLY A 38 5.32 1.37 15.48
CA GLY A 38 6.12 2.49 15.95
C GLY A 38 7.57 2.47 15.48
N ALA A 39 8.09 1.30 15.11
CA ALA A 39 9.45 1.17 14.57
C ALA A 39 9.62 1.80 13.17
N ILE A 40 8.53 1.90 12.40
CA ILE A 40 8.53 2.42 11.03
C ILE A 40 7.52 3.55 10.79
N ALA A 41 6.67 3.83 11.77
CA ALA A 41 5.76 4.97 11.74
C ALA A 41 6.52 6.27 12.02
N HIS A 42 6.14 7.33 11.34
CA HIS A 42 6.67 8.68 11.58
C HIS A 42 5.59 9.71 11.28
N ASP A 43 5.37 10.62 12.21
CA ASP A 43 4.37 11.68 12.10
C ASP A 43 4.92 12.92 11.38
N GLU A 44 6.23 13.09 11.34
CA GLU A 44 6.87 14.09 10.51
C GLU A 44 6.97 13.60 9.05
N ALA A 45 6.72 14.50 8.10
CA ALA A 45 6.88 14.17 6.70
C ALA A 45 8.35 13.85 6.37
N ASP A 46 8.57 12.76 5.67
CA ASP A 46 9.87 12.40 5.13
C ASP A 46 10.21 13.22 3.87
N ALA A 47 11.33 12.91 3.21
CA ALA A 47 11.77 13.62 2.01
C ALA A 47 10.77 13.54 0.84
N ARG A 48 9.88 12.54 0.83
CA ARG A 48 8.77 12.46 -0.13
C ARG A 48 7.61 13.40 0.20
N GLY A 49 7.63 14.04 1.36
CA GLY A 49 6.49 14.76 1.91
C GLY A 49 5.41 13.84 2.47
N VAL A 50 5.76 12.63 2.86
CA VAL A 50 4.83 11.58 3.28
C VAL A 50 5.06 11.24 4.76
N ARG A 51 3.95 11.16 5.52
CA ARG A 51 3.90 10.61 6.88
C ARG A 51 3.46 9.16 6.82
N ARG A 52 3.90 8.35 7.78
CA ARG A 52 3.46 6.96 7.92
C ARG A 52 2.80 6.75 9.28
N MET A 53 1.50 6.50 9.28
CA MET A 53 0.67 6.48 10.48
C MET A 53 -0.03 5.13 10.64
N PRO A 54 -0.03 4.54 11.85
CA PRO A 54 -0.88 3.39 12.13
C PRO A 54 -2.36 3.78 12.02
N VAL A 55 -3.15 2.93 11.39
CA VAL A 55 -4.60 3.09 11.28
C VAL A 55 -5.33 1.81 11.64
N PHE A 56 -6.46 1.93 12.34
CA PHE A 56 -7.37 0.83 12.61
C PHE A 56 -8.59 0.96 11.71
N THR A 57 -8.85 -0.06 10.92
CA THR A 57 -9.95 -0.06 9.94
C THR A 57 -10.87 -1.24 10.18
N VAL A 58 -12.16 -0.95 10.22
CA VAL A 58 -13.24 -1.94 10.21
C VAL A 58 -14.03 -1.74 8.94
N SER A 59 -14.12 -2.77 8.11
CA SER A 59 -14.83 -2.74 6.83
C SER A 59 -16.14 -3.52 6.91
N LYS A 60 -17.21 -2.92 6.42
CA LYS A 60 -18.49 -3.59 6.18
C LYS A 60 -18.53 -4.05 4.73
N LEU A 61 -18.20 -5.32 4.51
CA LEU A 61 -17.85 -5.86 3.20
C LEU A 61 -19.01 -5.92 2.20
N ASP A 62 -20.24 -5.79 2.64
CA ASP A 62 -21.47 -5.74 1.84
C ASP A 62 -21.91 -4.30 1.45
N GLU A 63 -21.33 -3.29 2.11
CA GLU A 63 -21.58 -1.88 1.81
C GLU A 63 -20.55 -1.34 0.77
N PRO A 64 -20.86 -0.24 0.05
CA PRO A 64 -19.89 0.44 -0.80
C PRO A 64 -18.62 0.87 -0.03
N ILE A 65 -17.53 1.07 -0.73
CA ILE A 65 -16.25 1.51 -0.15
C ILE A 65 -16.42 2.88 0.52
N GLU A 66 -16.03 2.97 1.79
CA GLU A 66 -16.13 4.19 2.59
C GLU A 66 -15.01 5.19 2.28
N ASP A 67 -13.76 4.74 2.31
CA ASP A 67 -12.57 5.54 2.09
C ASP A 67 -11.40 4.72 1.51
N ALA A 68 -10.23 5.34 1.38
CA ALA A 68 -9.04 4.68 0.87
C ALA A 68 -8.57 3.55 1.79
N ALA A 69 -8.65 3.70 3.11
CA ALA A 69 -8.22 2.67 4.06
C ALA A 69 -9.11 1.43 3.97
N ASP A 70 -10.43 1.62 3.83
CA ASP A 70 -11.38 0.53 3.58
C ASP A 70 -11.11 -0.16 2.23
N ALA A 71 -10.83 0.61 1.17
CA ALA A 71 -10.46 0.06 -0.12
C ALA A 71 -9.23 -0.84 -0.02
N TYR A 72 -8.15 -0.37 0.59
CA TYR A 72 -6.92 -1.14 0.77
C TYR A 72 -7.12 -2.39 1.63
N LEU A 73 -7.97 -2.32 2.66
CA LEU A 73 -8.30 -3.48 3.47
C LEU A 73 -8.95 -4.58 2.63
N ARG A 74 -9.95 -4.22 1.81
CA ARG A 74 -10.65 -5.18 0.93
C ARG A 74 -9.72 -5.76 -0.13
N LEU A 75 -8.84 -4.95 -0.72
CA LEU A 75 -7.83 -5.43 -1.67
C LEU A 75 -6.87 -6.44 -1.03
N HIS A 76 -6.43 -6.19 0.22
CA HIS A 76 -5.61 -7.14 0.96
C HIS A 76 -6.35 -8.45 1.25
N LEU A 77 -7.63 -8.40 1.67
CA LEU A 77 -8.43 -9.59 1.90
C LEU A 77 -8.47 -10.51 0.68
N LEU A 78 -8.62 -9.93 -0.52
CA LEU A 78 -8.60 -10.68 -1.78
C LEU A 78 -7.23 -11.28 -2.08
N SER A 79 -6.17 -10.49 -2.00
CA SER A 79 -4.80 -10.93 -2.32
C SER A 79 -4.25 -11.91 -1.28
N MET A 80 -4.63 -11.78 -0.02
CA MET A 80 -4.30 -12.72 1.05
C MET A 80 -5.14 -14.01 1.00
N ARG A 81 -6.10 -14.11 0.08
CA ARG A 81 -7.03 -15.25 -0.07
C ARG A 81 -7.94 -15.48 1.14
N LEU A 82 -8.14 -14.46 1.97
CA LEU A 82 -9.09 -14.49 3.09
C LEU A 82 -10.53 -14.31 2.60
N ALA A 83 -10.73 -13.60 1.50
CA ALA A 83 -12.01 -13.47 0.83
C ALA A 83 -11.90 -13.94 -0.63
N LYS A 84 -13.00 -14.49 -1.15
CA LYS A 84 -13.07 -14.94 -2.55
C LYS A 84 -13.46 -13.77 -3.47
N PRO A 85 -13.05 -13.82 -4.76
CA PRO A 85 -13.53 -12.86 -5.75
C PRO A 85 -15.06 -12.83 -5.82
N ASN A 86 -15.62 -11.65 -6.07
CA ASN A 86 -17.06 -11.40 -6.18
C ASN A 86 -17.87 -11.67 -4.88
N THR A 87 -17.21 -11.70 -3.73
CA THR A 87 -17.87 -11.82 -2.42
C THR A 87 -17.79 -10.54 -1.59
N LEU A 88 -17.11 -9.52 -2.09
CA LEU A 88 -16.99 -8.21 -1.47
C LEU A 88 -17.63 -7.15 -2.34
N ASN A 89 -18.22 -6.13 -1.75
CA ASN A 89 -18.64 -4.94 -2.47
C ASN A 89 -17.40 -4.06 -2.73
N LEU A 90 -17.13 -3.72 -3.99
CA LEU A 90 -16.06 -2.82 -4.40
C LEU A 90 -16.59 -1.55 -5.07
N ASP A 91 -17.89 -1.28 -4.93
CA ASP A 91 -18.50 -0.09 -5.52
C ASP A 91 -17.84 1.18 -4.98
N GLY A 92 -17.51 2.08 -5.89
CA GLY A 92 -16.89 3.36 -5.55
C GLY A 92 -15.37 3.32 -5.39
N ILE A 93 -14.69 2.17 -5.53
CA ILE A 93 -13.25 2.04 -5.31
C ILE A 93 -12.41 3.03 -6.12
N PHE A 94 -12.74 3.25 -7.40
CA PHE A 94 -12.00 4.20 -8.24
C PHE A 94 -12.13 5.65 -7.79
N ALA A 95 -13.23 6.02 -7.14
CA ALA A 95 -13.43 7.35 -6.59
C ALA A 95 -12.72 7.55 -5.25
N LYS A 96 -12.50 6.48 -4.50
CA LYS A 96 -11.88 6.52 -3.17
C LYS A 96 -10.37 6.36 -3.18
N LEU A 97 -9.80 5.74 -4.22
CA LEU A 97 -8.37 5.62 -4.40
C LEU A 97 -7.79 6.84 -5.11
N ASN A 98 -6.67 7.33 -4.59
CA ASN A 98 -5.90 8.39 -5.23
C ASN A 98 -5.01 7.79 -6.34
N ASN A 99 -4.73 8.59 -7.38
CA ASN A 99 -3.68 8.27 -8.33
C ASN A 99 -2.32 8.54 -7.67
N VAL A 100 -1.39 7.59 -7.76
CA VAL A 100 -0.13 7.59 -7.00
C VAL A 100 1.03 7.30 -7.94
N VAL A 101 2.17 7.97 -7.72
CA VAL A 101 3.44 7.61 -8.37
C VAL A 101 4.12 6.53 -7.51
N TRP A 102 4.13 5.31 -8.01
CA TRP A 102 4.75 4.17 -7.36
C TRP A 102 6.23 4.09 -7.71
N THR A 103 7.09 4.02 -6.69
CA THR A 103 8.54 4.04 -6.87
C THR A 103 9.23 2.99 -6.02
N ASN A 104 10.53 2.81 -6.24
CA ASN A 104 11.39 2.01 -5.37
C ASN A 104 11.56 2.59 -3.95
N TYR A 105 11.11 3.81 -3.70
CA TYR A 105 11.02 4.44 -2.37
C TYR A 105 9.59 4.46 -1.81
N GLY A 106 8.67 3.73 -2.43
CA GLY A 106 7.26 3.72 -2.07
C GLY A 106 6.44 4.80 -2.79
N PRO A 107 5.25 5.14 -2.26
CA PRO A 107 4.34 6.06 -2.91
C PRO A 107 4.77 7.53 -2.80
N PHE A 108 4.54 8.27 -3.88
CA PHE A 108 4.62 9.72 -3.94
C PHE A 108 3.29 10.30 -4.41
N ALA A 109 2.95 11.49 -3.94
CA ALA A 109 1.90 12.30 -4.56
C ALA A 109 2.29 12.67 -6.00
N VAL A 110 1.29 12.83 -6.88
CA VAL A 110 1.53 13.18 -8.28
C VAL A 110 1.96 14.64 -8.43
N ASP A 111 1.29 15.54 -7.71
CA ASP A 111 1.33 16.98 -7.99
C ASP A 111 2.72 17.63 -7.81
N ASP A 112 3.49 17.19 -6.82
CA ASP A 112 4.81 17.77 -6.50
C ASP A 112 5.97 16.78 -6.71
N PHE A 113 5.74 15.73 -7.49
CA PHE A 113 6.68 14.62 -7.64
C PHE A 113 8.10 15.04 -7.98
N ALA A 114 8.30 15.97 -8.93
CA ALA A 114 9.64 16.39 -9.35
C ALA A 114 10.45 17.00 -8.21
N LEU A 115 9.82 17.85 -7.38
CA LEU A 115 10.46 18.47 -6.23
C LEU A 115 10.76 17.45 -5.14
N ARG A 116 9.82 16.53 -4.87
CA ARG A 116 10.01 15.46 -3.90
C ARG A 116 11.09 14.47 -4.32
N LYS A 117 11.19 14.19 -5.62
CA LYS A 117 12.30 13.39 -6.16
C LYS A 117 13.63 14.04 -5.84
N LEU A 118 13.81 15.35 -6.05
CA LEU A 118 15.01 16.07 -5.69
C LEU A 118 15.30 16.00 -4.19
N ASP A 119 14.31 16.15 -3.35
CA ASP A 119 14.46 16.08 -1.89
C ASP A 119 14.93 14.68 -1.44
N VAL A 120 14.38 13.62 -2.02
CA VAL A 120 14.78 12.23 -1.73
C VAL A 120 16.20 11.97 -2.19
N MET A 121 16.59 12.43 -3.38
CA MET A 121 17.95 12.27 -3.89
C MET A 121 18.96 13.01 -3.02
N ALA A 122 18.63 14.22 -2.56
CA ALA A 122 19.48 15.01 -1.66
C ALA A 122 19.62 14.32 -0.29
N ALA A 123 18.52 13.84 0.30
CA ALA A 123 18.53 13.12 1.57
C ALA A 123 19.33 11.82 1.49
N THR A 124 19.19 11.07 0.41
CA THR A 124 19.96 9.84 0.15
C THR A 124 21.46 10.13 0.07
N ARG A 125 21.84 11.18 -0.65
CA ARG A 125 23.25 11.59 -0.75
C ARG A 125 23.82 12.00 0.62
N GLN A 126 23.07 12.74 1.43
CA GLN A 126 23.47 13.17 2.78
C GLN A 126 23.65 12.01 3.74
N SER A 127 22.92 10.91 3.56
CA SER A 127 23.02 9.70 4.39
C SER A 127 24.29 8.87 4.11
N GLY A 128 25.15 9.29 3.18
CA GLY A 128 26.38 8.58 2.82
C GLY A 128 26.18 7.44 1.81
N ALA A 129 25.00 7.26 1.26
CA ALA A 129 24.69 6.26 0.23
C ALA A 129 25.29 6.59 -1.15
N VAL A 130 26.19 7.56 -1.22
CA VAL A 130 26.89 8.05 -2.43
C VAL A 130 27.69 6.95 -3.16
N LEU A 131 28.01 5.87 -2.46
CA LEU A 131 28.77 4.76 -3.03
C LEU A 131 27.92 3.75 -3.82
N ALA A 132 26.60 3.88 -3.78
CA ALA A 132 25.71 3.05 -4.59
C ALA A 132 25.37 3.79 -5.90
N PRO A 133 25.94 3.38 -7.05
CA PRO A 133 25.77 4.09 -8.31
C PRO A 133 24.34 4.11 -8.87
N HIS A 134 23.38 3.53 -8.18
CA HIS A 134 21.98 3.36 -8.64
C HIS A 134 20.95 3.80 -7.60
N VAL A 135 21.29 4.72 -6.69
CA VAL A 135 20.33 5.25 -5.72
C VAL A 135 19.59 6.42 -6.35
N ASP A 136 18.78 6.12 -7.33
CA ASP A 136 17.86 7.08 -7.93
C ASP A 136 16.40 6.67 -7.61
N VAL A 137 15.50 7.62 -7.72
CA VAL A 137 14.06 7.37 -7.65
C VAL A 137 13.59 6.87 -9.01
N ASN A 138 13.26 5.59 -9.07
CA ASN A 138 12.73 4.95 -10.26
C ASN A 138 11.21 4.85 -10.16
N VAL A 139 10.51 5.39 -11.15
CA VAL A 139 9.06 5.27 -11.26
C VAL A 139 8.72 3.91 -11.84
N LEU A 140 7.95 3.13 -11.11
CA LEU A 140 7.47 1.81 -11.50
C LEU A 140 6.14 1.92 -12.25
N SER A 141 5.23 2.76 -11.74
CA SER A 141 3.95 3.04 -12.38
C SER A 141 3.32 4.32 -11.84
N ILE A 142 2.30 4.83 -12.54
CA ILE A 142 1.40 5.87 -12.08
C ILE A 142 0.01 5.27 -12.18
N ASP A 143 -0.58 4.92 -11.04
CA ASP A 143 -1.84 4.18 -10.99
C ASP A 143 -2.52 4.35 -9.64
N LYS A 144 -3.81 4.06 -9.59
CA LYS A 144 -4.58 3.94 -8.34
C LYS A 144 -4.27 2.65 -7.58
N PHE A 145 -3.83 1.61 -8.26
CA PHE A 145 -3.54 0.30 -7.69
C PHE A 145 -2.04 -0.01 -7.74
N PRO A 146 -1.42 -0.31 -6.59
CA PRO A 146 -0.02 -0.74 -6.55
C PRO A 146 0.15 -2.20 -7.00
N ARG A 147 1.41 -2.61 -7.19
CA ARG A 147 1.75 -4.02 -7.39
C ARG A 147 1.40 -4.84 -6.15
N MET A 148 0.81 -6.01 -6.35
CA MET A 148 0.41 -6.88 -5.24
C MET A 148 1.60 -7.28 -4.37
N VAL A 149 2.72 -7.66 -4.96
CA VAL A 149 3.87 -8.23 -4.23
C VAL A 149 4.57 -7.24 -3.30
N ASP A 150 4.33 -5.95 -3.44
CA ASP A 150 4.84 -4.93 -2.52
C ASP A 150 4.06 -4.92 -1.18
N TYR A 151 2.92 -5.61 -1.11
CA TYR A 151 2.01 -5.66 0.05
C TYR A 151 1.73 -7.07 0.51
N VAL A 152 1.47 -7.98 -0.41
CA VAL A 152 1.10 -9.37 -0.15
C VAL A 152 1.93 -10.28 -1.05
N VAL A 153 2.62 -11.24 -0.43
CA VAL A 153 3.34 -12.29 -1.14
C VAL A 153 2.62 -13.62 -0.85
N PRO A 154 1.71 -14.06 -1.73
CA PRO A 154 0.96 -15.29 -1.51
C PRO A 154 1.85 -16.53 -1.71
N THR A 155 1.61 -17.56 -0.90
CA THR A 155 2.32 -18.83 -1.02
C THR A 155 1.83 -19.65 -2.21
N GLY A 156 2.68 -20.52 -2.75
CA GLY A 156 2.29 -21.49 -3.78
C GLY A 156 2.00 -20.90 -5.15
N VAL A 157 2.39 -19.65 -5.42
CA VAL A 157 2.26 -19.00 -6.73
C VAL A 157 3.62 -18.61 -7.28
N ARG A 158 3.68 -18.48 -8.60
CA ARG A 158 4.85 -17.96 -9.31
C ARG A 158 4.43 -16.72 -10.12
N ILE A 159 5.15 -15.62 -9.94
CA ILE A 159 4.93 -14.36 -10.66
C ILE A 159 6.25 -13.99 -11.34
N GLY A 160 6.29 -14.10 -12.66
CA GLY A 160 7.47 -13.79 -13.47
C GLY A 160 7.73 -12.30 -13.61
N ASP A 161 6.67 -11.51 -13.61
CA ASP A 161 6.72 -10.05 -13.69
C ASP A 161 5.73 -9.45 -12.69
N ALA A 162 6.25 -8.78 -11.68
CA ALA A 162 5.44 -8.17 -10.61
C ALA A 162 4.48 -7.08 -11.11
N ASP A 163 4.83 -6.41 -12.22
CA ASP A 163 4.01 -5.34 -12.79
C ASP A 163 2.71 -5.86 -13.45
N ARG A 164 2.61 -7.16 -13.65
CA ARG A 164 1.42 -7.81 -14.20
C ARG A 164 0.30 -8.02 -13.17
N VAL A 165 0.59 -7.89 -11.88
CA VAL A 165 -0.37 -8.23 -10.82
C VAL A 165 -0.55 -7.04 -9.88
N ARG A 166 -1.77 -6.53 -9.82
CA ARG A 166 -2.14 -5.45 -8.92
C ARG A 166 -2.71 -5.98 -7.60
N LEU A 167 -2.55 -5.22 -6.53
CA LEU A 167 -3.17 -5.50 -5.23
C LEU A 167 -4.69 -5.63 -5.42
N GLY A 168 -5.27 -6.64 -4.84
CA GLY A 168 -6.66 -7.06 -5.05
C GLY A 168 -6.79 -8.30 -5.95
N ALA A 169 -5.74 -8.70 -6.64
CA ALA A 169 -5.72 -9.96 -7.37
C ALA A 169 -5.78 -11.14 -6.40
N HIS A 170 -6.66 -12.09 -6.67
CA HIS A 170 -6.77 -13.34 -5.93
C HIS A 170 -6.14 -14.47 -6.76
N LEU A 171 -4.92 -14.85 -6.40
CA LEU A 171 -4.19 -15.92 -7.08
C LEU A 171 -4.29 -17.21 -6.27
N SER A 172 -4.97 -18.20 -6.80
CA SER A 172 -5.04 -19.54 -6.18
C SER A 172 -3.68 -20.21 -6.18
N GLU A 173 -3.49 -21.14 -5.24
CA GLU A 173 -2.28 -21.97 -5.20
C GLU A 173 -2.09 -22.72 -6.53
N GLY A 174 -0.86 -22.80 -6.99
CA GLY A 174 -0.49 -23.38 -8.28
C GLY A 174 -0.53 -22.39 -9.46
N THR A 175 -1.00 -21.16 -9.25
CA THR A 175 -1.05 -20.14 -10.31
C THR A 175 0.35 -19.72 -10.74
N THR A 176 0.57 -19.64 -12.06
CA THR A 176 1.76 -19.01 -12.65
C THR A 176 1.33 -17.84 -13.51
N VAL A 177 1.84 -16.64 -13.18
CA VAL A 177 1.70 -15.44 -14.02
C VAL A 177 2.99 -15.27 -14.81
N MET A 178 2.87 -15.34 -16.12
CA MET A 178 3.98 -15.16 -17.05
C MET A 178 4.22 -13.67 -17.32
N HIS A 179 5.38 -13.36 -17.86
CA HIS A 179 5.76 -12.01 -18.31
C HIS A 179 5.25 -11.70 -19.72
#